data_25346da1a5d3add84e0445e6505b0c2d
#
_entry.id   25346da1a5d3add84e0445e6505b0c2d
#
_cell.length_a   1.000
_cell.length_b   1.000
_cell.length_c   1.000
_cell.angle_alpha   90.00
_cell.angle_beta   90.00
_cell.angle_gamma   90.00
#
_symmetry.space_group_name_H-M   'P 1'
#
loop_
_entity.id
_entity.type
_entity.pdbx_description
1 polymer ?
#
loop_
_entity_poly.entity_id
_entity_poly.type
_entity_poly.pdbx_seq_one_letter_code
_entity_poly.pdbx_strand_id
1 'polypeptide(L)'
;MVPDRVVPFAKPATRAAAAAPALSVVRLMLTDFRGYARARLTVEAGMVVLAGPNGAGKTNLLEALSFLAPGKGLRRAKLSEIDRRGGGAWALAATVAGSAGEFDIGTGRDADSESGERRHLRIDGVPVRSQQELSERLAVAWLTPQMDRLFADAASGRRRFLDRLVTGFDPGHWSRLLAYERAMRERARLLREGVADLSWFKALEEIMAENGVALAAARLEAVARLAAACAEAPGPFPRAGLTIEGTVENWLGSMPALAAEEAFRAALHESRGLDRDSGVTQTGPHRSDLLARHLGTGEAAALCSTGEQKALLIAIVLAYARLLALRRGCAPVLLLDEVTAHLDAARRSALFQALRALGAQCWLAGTDAALFAEIKGHAQFFAVADAALSPA
;
A
#
# COMPACT_ATOMS: atom_id res chain seq x y z
N MET A 1 -36.88 19.09 57.27
CA MET A 1 -36.02 19.88 56.40
C MET A 1 -34.62 19.31 56.52
N VAL A 2 -34.24 18.36 55.64
CA VAL A 2 -32.97 17.65 55.65
C VAL A 2 -32.22 18.13 54.39
N PRO A 3 -30.98 18.58 54.49
CA PRO A 3 -30.28 19.08 53.30
C PRO A 3 -29.73 17.96 52.48
N ASP A 4 -29.99 18.07 51.18
CA ASP A 4 -29.46 17.22 50.07
C ASP A 4 -27.93 17.32 50.05
N ARG A 5 -27.26 16.19 50.27
CA ARG A 5 -25.83 16.04 50.00
C ARG A 5 -25.65 15.58 48.58
N VAL A 6 -25.25 16.50 47.71
CA VAL A 6 -24.74 16.21 46.39
C VAL A 6 -23.40 15.50 46.51
N VAL A 7 -23.33 14.22 46.14
CA VAL A 7 -22.08 13.45 46.02
C VAL A 7 -21.46 13.80 44.68
N PRO A 8 -20.20 14.30 44.63
CA PRO A 8 -19.55 14.58 43.36
C PRO A 8 -19.20 13.30 42.63
N PHE A 9 -19.67 13.18 41.36
CA PHE A 9 -19.28 12.11 40.46
C PHE A 9 -17.76 12.16 40.26
N ALA A 10 -17.06 11.10 40.68
CA ALA A 10 -15.67 10.87 40.36
C ALA A 10 -15.54 10.68 38.85
N LYS A 11 -14.74 11.55 38.19
CA LYS A 11 -14.32 11.32 36.78
C LYS A 11 -13.63 9.98 36.69
N PRO A 12 -14.01 9.10 35.71
CA PRO A 12 -13.27 7.90 35.48
C PRO A 12 -11.85 8.25 35.06
N ALA A 13 -10.88 7.72 35.80
CA ALA A 13 -9.47 7.81 35.45
C ALA A 13 -9.31 7.22 34.02
N THR A 14 -8.82 8.04 33.11
CA THR A 14 -8.47 7.64 31.74
C THR A 14 -7.34 6.62 31.87
N ARG A 15 -7.68 5.33 31.91
CA ARG A 15 -6.73 4.24 31.78
C ARG A 15 -6.12 4.41 30.40
N ALA A 16 -4.84 4.77 30.32
CA ALA A 16 -4.08 4.76 29.08
C ALA A 16 -4.32 3.39 28.45
N ALA A 17 -5.00 3.36 27.30
CA ALA A 17 -5.21 2.15 26.56
C ALA A 17 -3.83 1.57 26.26
N ALA A 18 -3.53 0.40 26.80
CA ALA A 18 -2.36 -0.37 26.43
C ALA A 18 -2.42 -0.50 24.89
N ALA A 19 -1.38 -0.01 24.21
CA ALA A 19 -1.31 -0.08 22.76
C ALA A 19 -1.59 -1.52 22.34
N ALA A 20 -2.58 -1.72 21.47
CA ALA A 20 -2.87 -3.05 20.94
C ALA A 20 -1.58 -3.61 20.33
N PRO A 21 -1.25 -4.90 20.57
CA PRO A 21 -0.01 -5.48 20.07
C PRO A 21 0.05 -5.31 18.56
N ALA A 22 1.11 -4.65 18.08
CA ALA A 22 1.31 -4.38 16.66
C ALA A 22 1.45 -5.69 15.89
N LEU A 23 0.80 -5.80 14.73
CA LEU A 23 1.11 -6.85 13.78
C LEU A 23 2.59 -6.71 13.36
N SER A 24 3.36 -7.79 13.52
CA SER A 24 4.80 -7.78 13.22
C SER A 24 5.26 -9.07 12.55
N VAL A 25 6.09 -8.94 11.54
CA VAL A 25 6.83 -10.05 10.95
C VAL A 25 7.97 -10.39 11.91
N VAL A 26 7.86 -11.49 12.62
CA VAL A 26 8.87 -11.92 13.62
C VAL A 26 9.92 -12.87 13.04
N ARG A 27 9.60 -13.52 11.94
CA ARG A 27 10.55 -14.37 11.19
C ARG A 27 10.35 -14.18 9.70
N LEU A 28 11.46 -14.08 8.97
CA LEU A 28 11.48 -14.01 7.52
C LEU A 28 12.51 -15.02 6.98
N MET A 29 12.10 -15.79 6.00
CA MET A 29 12.96 -16.73 5.29
C MET A 29 12.83 -16.50 3.79
N LEU A 30 13.95 -16.41 3.10
CA LEU A 30 14.04 -16.23 1.66
C LEU A 30 14.83 -17.39 1.05
N THR A 31 14.40 -17.84 -0.12
CA THR A 31 15.12 -18.79 -0.95
C THR A 31 15.12 -18.27 -2.38
N ASP A 32 16.31 -18.21 -2.99
CA ASP A 32 16.53 -17.77 -4.38
C ASP A 32 15.82 -16.46 -4.76
N PHE A 33 15.77 -15.51 -3.82
CA PHE A 33 15.09 -14.22 -3.98
C PHE A 33 16.10 -13.12 -4.32
N ARG A 34 16.10 -12.60 -5.54
CA ARG A 34 17.05 -11.55 -6.00
C ARG A 34 18.50 -11.96 -5.77
N GLY A 35 19.23 -11.22 -4.91
CA GLY A 35 20.62 -11.52 -4.52
C GLY A 35 20.73 -12.63 -3.48
N TYR A 36 19.65 -12.97 -2.77
CA TYR A 36 19.68 -13.91 -1.65
C TYR A 36 19.50 -15.36 -2.12
N ALA A 37 20.54 -16.18 -2.00
CA ALA A 37 20.42 -17.63 -2.19
C ALA A 37 19.55 -18.22 -1.07
N ARG A 38 19.88 -17.86 0.19
CA ARG A 38 19.09 -18.13 1.38
C ARG A 38 19.31 -16.97 2.36
N ALA A 39 18.23 -16.52 2.99
CA ALA A 39 18.31 -15.61 4.12
C ALA A 39 17.34 -16.06 5.20
N ARG A 40 17.72 -15.90 6.45
CA ARG A 40 16.86 -16.10 7.61
C ARG A 40 17.07 -14.96 8.58
N LEU A 41 15.99 -14.32 8.95
CA LEU A 41 15.98 -13.21 9.87
C LEU A 41 14.91 -13.45 10.94
N THR A 42 15.27 -13.26 12.20
CA THR A 42 14.35 -13.22 13.33
C THR A 42 14.43 -11.84 13.94
N VAL A 43 13.31 -11.20 14.13
CA VAL A 43 13.21 -9.84 14.68
C VAL A 43 12.09 -9.77 15.71
N GLU A 44 12.18 -8.78 16.57
CA GLU A 44 11.12 -8.42 17.50
C GLU A 44 10.17 -7.40 16.86
N ALA A 45 9.04 -7.13 17.50
CA ALA A 45 8.15 -6.06 17.13
C ALA A 45 8.86 -4.69 17.27
N GLY A 46 8.49 -3.73 16.44
CA GLY A 46 9.02 -2.38 16.48
C GLY A 46 9.85 -2.00 15.26
N MET A 47 10.87 -1.17 15.44
CA MET A 47 11.69 -0.69 14.34
C MET A 47 12.85 -1.63 14.03
N VAL A 48 13.06 -1.91 12.74
CA VAL A 48 14.17 -2.70 12.20
C VAL A 48 14.92 -1.83 11.20
N VAL A 49 16.21 -1.62 11.44
CA VAL A 49 17.08 -0.82 10.57
C VAL A 49 17.99 -1.74 9.79
N LEU A 50 17.98 -1.61 8.47
CA LEU A 50 18.84 -2.29 7.52
C LEU A 50 19.87 -1.28 7.00
N ALA A 51 21.11 -1.35 7.47
CA ALA A 51 22.18 -0.45 7.08
C ALA A 51 23.22 -1.17 6.22
N GLY A 52 23.77 -0.49 5.20
CA GLY A 52 24.81 -1.05 4.36
C GLY A 52 24.94 -0.30 3.03
N PRO A 53 25.99 -0.58 2.24
CA PRO A 53 26.26 0.13 1.00
C PRO A 53 25.14 -0.06 -0.04
N ASN A 54 25.15 0.78 -1.08
CA ASN A 54 24.25 0.62 -2.20
C ASN A 54 24.47 -0.72 -2.89
N GLY A 55 23.40 -1.39 -3.31
CA GLY A 55 23.49 -2.71 -3.94
C GLY A 55 23.61 -3.89 -2.96
N ALA A 56 23.83 -3.67 -1.67
CA ALA A 56 24.02 -4.74 -0.67
C ALA A 56 22.81 -5.69 -0.49
N GLY A 57 21.62 -5.30 -0.95
CA GLY A 57 20.43 -6.15 -0.85
C GLY A 57 19.32 -5.58 0.06
N LYS A 58 19.48 -4.43 0.71
CA LYS A 58 18.48 -3.82 1.61
C LYS A 58 17.09 -3.71 0.97
N THR A 59 17.02 -3.07 -0.20
CA THR A 59 15.76 -2.93 -0.96
C THR A 59 15.19 -4.28 -1.40
N ASN A 60 16.03 -5.29 -1.66
CA ASN A 60 15.57 -6.64 -1.98
C ASN A 60 14.84 -7.29 -0.80
N LEU A 61 15.29 -7.03 0.43
CA LEU A 61 14.64 -7.49 1.65
C LEU A 61 13.28 -6.80 1.85
N LEU A 62 13.23 -5.47 1.65
CA LEU A 62 11.97 -4.73 1.68
C LEU A 62 11.03 -5.20 0.54
N GLU A 63 11.56 -5.51 -0.64
CA GLU A 63 10.77 -6.07 -1.74
C GLU A 63 10.18 -7.43 -1.34
N ALA A 64 10.94 -8.29 -0.68
CA ALA A 64 10.43 -9.55 -0.17
C ALA A 64 9.26 -9.34 0.80
N LEU A 65 9.44 -8.47 1.80
CA LEU A 65 8.37 -8.12 2.75
C LEU A 65 7.11 -7.54 2.06
N SER A 66 7.27 -6.80 0.96
CA SER A 66 6.14 -6.25 0.22
C SER A 66 5.26 -7.31 -0.45
N PHE A 67 5.77 -8.54 -0.62
CA PHE A 67 4.98 -9.69 -1.07
C PHE A 67 4.08 -10.29 0.01
N LEU A 68 4.15 -9.80 1.25
CA LEU A 68 3.15 -10.09 2.28
C LEU A 68 1.84 -9.30 2.07
N ALA A 69 1.80 -8.38 1.12
CA ALA A 69 0.61 -7.70 0.63
C ALA A 69 0.17 -8.27 -0.74
N PRO A 70 -1.08 -8.01 -1.16
CA PRO A 70 -1.52 -8.29 -2.52
C PRO A 70 -0.71 -7.53 -3.56
N GLY A 71 -0.62 -8.12 -4.76
CA GLY A 71 0.02 -7.48 -5.90
C GLY A 71 1.41 -8.02 -6.22
N LYS A 72 2.17 -7.20 -6.95
CA LYS A 72 3.48 -7.54 -7.52
C LYS A 72 4.67 -7.00 -6.72
N GLY A 73 4.47 -6.75 -5.43
CA GLY A 73 5.52 -6.17 -4.59
C GLY A 73 5.87 -4.72 -4.93
N LEU A 74 6.86 -4.17 -4.24
CA LEU A 74 7.19 -2.74 -4.31
C LEU A 74 7.78 -2.29 -5.65
N ARG A 75 8.56 -3.15 -6.35
CA ARG A 75 9.15 -2.84 -7.69
C ARG A 75 8.27 -3.24 -8.87
N ARG A 76 7.24 -4.06 -8.65
CA ARG A 76 6.33 -4.56 -9.70
C ARG A 76 7.01 -5.31 -10.83
N ALA A 77 8.13 -5.93 -10.55
CA ALA A 77 8.85 -6.78 -11.49
C ALA A 77 7.99 -7.99 -11.93
N LYS A 78 8.33 -8.60 -13.04
CA LYS A 78 7.81 -9.93 -13.38
C LYS A 78 8.28 -10.92 -12.32
N LEU A 79 7.47 -11.92 -12.00
CA LEU A 79 7.82 -12.87 -10.95
C LEU A 79 9.09 -13.65 -11.29
N SER A 80 9.31 -13.95 -12.57
CA SER A 80 10.53 -14.58 -13.09
C SER A 80 11.79 -13.71 -12.95
N GLU A 81 11.64 -12.38 -12.97
CA GLU A 81 12.76 -11.45 -12.78
C GLU A 81 13.25 -11.37 -11.33
N ILE A 82 12.48 -11.91 -10.38
CA ILE A 82 12.80 -11.94 -8.96
C ILE A 82 13.71 -13.12 -8.61
N ASP A 83 13.68 -14.18 -9.42
CA ASP A 83 14.54 -15.34 -9.23
C ASP A 83 16.01 -14.91 -9.15
N ARG A 84 16.74 -15.57 -8.27
CA ARG A 84 18.18 -15.38 -8.19
C ARG A 84 18.85 -15.92 -9.48
N ARG A 85 19.77 -15.16 -10.03
CA ARG A 85 20.54 -15.61 -11.20
C ARG A 85 21.28 -16.92 -10.88
N GLY A 86 21.03 -17.96 -11.68
CA GLY A 86 21.56 -19.30 -11.47
C GLY A 86 20.93 -20.07 -10.29
N GLY A 87 19.80 -19.57 -9.74
CA GLY A 87 19.00 -20.25 -8.73
C GLY A 87 17.73 -20.86 -9.30
N GLY A 88 16.86 -21.30 -8.39
CA GLY A 88 15.53 -21.79 -8.70
C GLY A 88 14.44 -20.70 -8.64
N ALA A 89 13.18 -21.12 -8.65
CA ALA A 89 12.07 -20.22 -8.38
C ALA A 89 12.15 -19.66 -6.95
N TRP A 90 11.94 -18.37 -6.82
CA TRP A 90 12.00 -17.73 -5.51
C TRP A 90 10.88 -18.19 -4.58
N ALA A 91 11.18 -18.26 -3.30
CA ALA A 91 10.22 -18.49 -2.24
C ALA A 91 10.49 -17.59 -1.05
N LEU A 92 9.41 -17.24 -0.35
CA LEU A 92 9.39 -16.46 0.88
C LEU A 92 8.48 -17.15 1.89
N ALA A 93 8.94 -17.28 3.12
CA ALA A 93 8.11 -17.65 4.26
C ALA A 93 8.30 -16.60 5.35
N ALA A 94 7.18 -16.19 5.98
CA ALA A 94 7.17 -15.24 7.08
C ALA A 94 6.24 -15.72 8.19
N THR A 95 6.68 -15.61 9.45
CA THR A 95 5.81 -15.73 10.63
C THR A 95 5.42 -14.33 11.07
N VAL A 96 4.12 -14.10 11.20
CA VAL A 96 3.55 -12.83 11.62
C VAL A 96 2.91 -13.02 12.99
N ALA A 97 3.33 -12.22 13.97
CA ALA A 97 2.74 -12.17 15.31
C ALA A 97 1.72 -11.03 15.41
N GLY A 98 0.63 -11.27 16.11
CA GLY A 98 -0.42 -10.29 16.38
C GLY A 98 -1.20 -10.61 17.64
N SER A 99 -2.25 -9.86 17.94
CA SER A 99 -3.08 -10.04 19.13
C SER A 99 -3.79 -11.41 19.21
N ALA A 100 -4.04 -12.03 18.05
CA ALA A 100 -4.69 -13.34 17.96
C ALA A 100 -3.70 -14.52 17.96
N GLY A 101 -2.40 -14.26 18.14
CA GLY A 101 -1.34 -15.25 18.04
C GLY A 101 -0.47 -15.08 16.80
N GLU A 102 0.30 -16.10 16.49
CA GLU A 102 1.16 -16.16 15.31
C GLU A 102 0.47 -16.92 14.18
N PHE A 103 0.79 -16.53 12.92
CA PHE A 103 0.41 -17.26 11.72
C PHE A 103 1.53 -17.18 10.68
N ASP A 104 1.60 -18.19 9.82
CA ASP A 104 2.61 -18.30 8.80
C ASP A 104 2.07 -17.90 7.42
N ILE A 105 2.83 -17.11 6.68
CA ILE A 105 2.59 -16.79 5.27
C ILE A 105 3.71 -17.39 4.44
N GLY A 106 3.37 -18.27 3.51
CA GLY A 106 4.28 -18.78 2.49
C GLY A 106 3.89 -18.27 1.11
N THR A 107 4.84 -17.75 0.34
CA THR A 107 4.59 -17.33 -1.04
C THR A 107 5.82 -17.53 -1.90
N GLY A 108 5.60 -17.75 -3.19
CA GLY A 108 6.68 -17.99 -4.13
C GLY A 108 6.19 -18.02 -5.59
N ARG A 109 7.13 -18.08 -6.52
CA ARG A 109 6.82 -18.24 -7.93
C ARG A 109 6.51 -19.72 -8.23
N ASP A 110 5.46 -19.96 -9.01
CA ASP A 110 5.15 -21.25 -9.56
C ASP A 110 5.99 -21.47 -10.83
N ALA A 111 7.07 -22.24 -10.69
CA ALA A 111 7.95 -22.54 -11.82
C ALA A 111 7.29 -23.41 -12.89
N ASP A 112 6.31 -24.22 -12.48
CA ASP A 112 5.63 -25.20 -13.35
C ASP A 112 4.40 -24.61 -14.06
N SER A 113 4.02 -23.35 -13.76
CA SER A 113 2.95 -22.69 -14.47
C SER A 113 3.34 -22.39 -15.91
N GLU A 114 2.41 -22.57 -16.88
CA GLU A 114 2.63 -22.33 -18.31
C GLU A 114 3.25 -20.96 -18.62
N SER A 115 2.88 -19.92 -17.87
CA SER A 115 3.40 -18.56 -18.03
C SER A 115 4.65 -18.27 -17.21
N GLY A 116 5.00 -19.11 -16.22
CA GLY A 116 6.02 -18.84 -15.22
C GLY A 116 5.75 -17.62 -14.32
N GLU A 117 4.58 -16.99 -14.47
CA GLU A 117 4.19 -15.74 -13.82
C GLU A 117 3.05 -15.93 -12.81
N ARG A 118 2.84 -17.16 -12.35
CA ARG A 118 1.88 -17.48 -11.31
C ARG A 118 2.56 -17.42 -9.93
N ARG A 119 1.86 -16.83 -8.96
CA ARG A 119 2.28 -16.75 -7.57
C ARG A 119 1.48 -17.74 -6.74
N HIS A 120 2.16 -18.61 -6.01
CA HIS A 120 1.56 -19.42 -4.95
C HIS A 120 1.46 -18.62 -3.66
N LEU A 121 0.41 -18.90 -2.90
CA LEU A 121 0.18 -18.33 -1.59
C LEU A 121 -0.36 -19.39 -0.66
N ARG A 122 0.19 -19.45 0.56
CA ARG A 122 -0.28 -20.30 1.66
C ARG A 122 -0.36 -19.48 2.93
N ILE A 123 -1.37 -19.74 3.73
CA ILE A 123 -1.49 -19.22 5.10
C ILE A 123 -1.65 -20.43 6.01
N ASP A 124 -0.81 -20.53 7.05
CA ASP A 124 -0.72 -21.69 7.97
C ASP A 124 -0.61 -23.04 7.22
N GLY A 125 0.18 -23.06 6.15
CA GLY A 125 0.37 -24.22 5.28
C GLY A 125 -0.78 -24.50 4.30
N VAL A 126 -1.93 -23.85 4.45
CA VAL A 126 -3.12 -24.05 3.61
C VAL A 126 -3.03 -23.16 2.36
N PRO A 127 -3.19 -23.73 1.14
CA PRO A 127 -3.25 -22.94 -0.07
C PRO A 127 -4.42 -21.96 -0.09
N VAL A 128 -4.15 -20.70 -0.44
CA VAL A 128 -5.13 -19.62 -0.48
C VAL A 128 -5.51 -19.32 -1.93
N ARG A 129 -6.78 -19.19 -2.22
CA ARG A 129 -7.29 -18.94 -3.59
C ARG A 129 -7.25 -17.48 -3.99
N SER A 130 -7.32 -16.57 -3.01
CA SER A 130 -7.38 -15.13 -3.24
C SER A 130 -6.35 -14.38 -2.42
N GLN A 131 -5.66 -13.41 -3.04
CA GLN A 131 -4.78 -12.50 -2.31
C GLN A 131 -5.54 -11.54 -1.37
N GLN A 132 -6.86 -11.50 -1.44
CA GLN A 132 -7.71 -10.76 -0.50
C GLN A 132 -7.49 -11.24 0.93
N GLU A 133 -7.34 -12.56 1.14
CA GLU A 133 -7.10 -13.16 2.47
C GLU A 133 -5.82 -12.62 3.14
N LEU A 134 -4.80 -12.25 2.34
CA LEU A 134 -3.63 -11.53 2.88
C LEU A 134 -4.03 -10.15 3.44
N SER A 135 -4.83 -9.39 2.67
CA SER A 135 -5.26 -8.05 3.08
C SER A 135 -6.13 -8.04 4.33
N GLU A 136 -6.87 -9.12 4.55
CA GLU A 136 -7.69 -9.30 5.75
C GLU A 136 -6.82 -9.48 7.00
N ARG A 137 -5.69 -10.19 6.86
CA ARG A 137 -4.80 -10.52 7.97
C ARG A 137 -3.71 -9.48 8.20
N LEU A 138 -3.11 -8.94 7.13
CA LEU A 138 -1.94 -8.05 7.22
C LEU A 138 -2.07 -6.90 6.23
N ALA A 139 -1.84 -5.69 6.69
CA ALA A 139 -1.64 -4.53 5.84
C ALA A 139 -0.15 -4.17 5.81
N VAL A 140 0.37 -3.91 4.62
CA VAL A 140 1.74 -3.46 4.40
C VAL A 140 1.70 -2.20 3.55
N ALA A 141 2.38 -1.16 3.99
CA ALA A 141 2.57 0.06 3.21
C ALA A 141 4.06 0.36 3.06
N TRP A 142 4.43 1.04 1.98
CA TRP A 142 5.82 1.35 1.71
C TRP A 142 6.03 2.70 1.08
N LEU A 143 7.22 3.24 1.34
CA LEU A 143 7.82 4.37 0.65
C LEU A 143 9.15 3.94 0.05
N THR A 144 9.38 4.33 -1.21
CA THR A 144 10.62 4.06 -1.93
C THR A 144 11.12 5.33 -2.60
N PRO A 145 12.42 5.46 -2.92
CA PRO A 145 12.94 6.63 -3.62
C PRO A 145 12.23 6.95 -4.94
N GLN A 146 11.74 5.92 -5.65
CA GLN A 146 10.97 6.10 -6.87
C GLN A 146 9.65 6.86 -6.65
N MET A 147 9.11 6.82 -5.42
CA MET A 147 7.87 7.51 -5.08
C MET A 147 8.10 8.98 -4.71
N ASP A 148 9.34 9.43 -4.51
CA ASP A 148 9.64 10.84 -4.21
C ASP A 148 9.13 11.79 -5.30
N ARG A 149 8.92 11.29 -6.53
CA ARG A 149 8.33 12.02 -7.66
C ARG A 149 6.87 11.66 -7.97
N LEU A 150 6.18 10.97 -7.05
CA LEU A 150 4.83 10.44 -7.25
C LEU A 150 3.84 11.50 -7.78
N PHE A 151 3.92 12.71 -7.26
CA PHE A 151 3.01 13.79 -7.64
C PHE A 151 3.39 14.47 -8.97
N ALA A 152 4.66 14.44 -9.35
CA ALA A 152 5.14 14.97 -10.62
C ALA A 152 5.02 13.96 -11.78
N ASP A 153 5.00 12.67 -11.48
CA ASP A 153 4.94 11.59 -12.47
C ASP A 153 3.50 11.34 -12.96
N ALA A 154 3.34 10.35 -13.84
CA ALA A 154 2.05 10.01 -14.45
C ALA A 154 0.99 9.56 -13.41
N ALA A 155 -0.27 9.88 -13.68
CA ALA A 155 -1.44 9.52 -12.86
C ALA A 155 -1.54 8.03 -12.53
N SER A 156 -1.02 7.15 -13.40
CA SER A 156 -1.00 5.70 -13.15
C SER A 156 -0.20 5.31 -11.89
N GLY A 157 0.86 6.07 -11.56
CA GLY A 157 1.61 5.91 -10.30
C GLY A 157 0.76 6.27 -9.10
N ARG A 158 0.07 7.40 -9.15
CA ARG A 158 -0.81 7.90 -8.09
C ARG A 158 -2.00 6.99 -7.85
N ARG A 159 -2.64 6.46 -8.91
CA ARG A 159 -3.71 5.46 -8.75
C ARG A 159 -3.23 4.21 -8.03
N ARG A 160 -2.09 3.65 -8.43
CA ARG A 160 -1.53 2.46 -7.78
C ARG A 160 -1.17 2.71 -6.31
N PHE A 161 -0.67 3.89 -6.00
CA PHE A 161 -0.43 4.30 -4.62
C PHE A 161 -1.75 4.34 -3.83
N LEU A 162 -2.78 5.00 -4.38
CA LEU A 162 -4.10 5.07 -3.76
C LEU A 162 -4.72 3.68 -3.58
N ASP A 163 -4.76 2.85 -4.62
CA ASP A 163 -5.35 1.50 -4.56
C ASP A 163 -4.72 0.63 -3.47
N ARG A 164 -3.41 0.77 -3.25
CA ARG A 164 -2.72 0.09 -2.16
C ARG A 164 -3.21 0.57 -0.80
N LEU A 165 -3.39 1.89 -0.61
CA LEU A 165 -3.91 2.43 0.64
C LEU A 165 -5.36 2.01 0.85
N VAL A 166 -6.19 2.05 -0.20
CA VAL A 166 -7.59 1.60 -0.16
C VAL A 166 -7.69 0.13 0.22
N THR A 167 -6.82 -0.73 -0.32
CA THR A 167 -6.78 -2.17 0.02
C THR A 167 -6.56 -2.41 1.52
N GLY A 168 -5.82 -1.53 2.20
CA GLY A 168 -5.69 -1.60 3.66
C GLY A 168 -7.00 -1.32 4.40
N PHE A 169 -7.85 -0.46 3.89
CA PHE A 169 -9.18 -0.16 4.46
C PHE A 169 -10.25 -1.15 4.02
N ASP A 170 -10.19 -1.59 2.78
CA ASP A 170 -11.14 -2.50 2.13
C ASP A 170 -10.37 -3.66 1.47
N PRO A 171 -10.26 -4.82 2.14
CA PRO A 171 -9.56 -5.99 1.60
C PRO A 171 -10.08 -6.47 0.24
N GLY A 172 -11.39 -6.26 -0.04
CA GLY A 172 -12.03 -6.63 -1.30
C GLY A 172 -11.62 -5.75 -2.49
N HIS A 173 -11.05 -4.57 -2.23
CA HIS A 173 -10.66 -3.62 -3.28
C HIS A 173 -9.72 -4.23 -4.32
N TRP A 174 -8.73 -5.01 -3.88
CA TRP A 174 -7.78 -5.66 -4.79
C TRP A 174 -8.44 -6.65 -5.74
N SER A 175 -9.39 -7.44 -5.27
CA SER A 175 -10.12 -8.42 -6.10
C SER A 175 -10.98 -7.71 -7.16
N ARG A 176 -11.65 -6.63 -6.78
CA ARG A 176 -12.41 -5.78 -7.71
C ARG A 176 -11.52 -5.13 -8.77
N LEU A 177 -10.35 -4.63 -8.36
CA LEU A 177 -9.37 -4.06 -9.29
C LEU A 177 -8.92 -5.09 -10.33
N LEU A 178 -8.60 -6.31 -9.90
CA LEU A 178 -8.21 -7.39 -10.82
C LEU A 178 -9.35 -7.79 -11.77
N ALA A 179 -10.58 -7.89 -11.27
CA ALA A 179 -11.76 -8.20 -12.08
C ALA A 179 -11.99 -7.11 -13.14
N TYR A 180 -11.97 -5.86 -12.73
CA TYR A 180 -12.09 -4.70 -13.61
C TYR A 180 -11.00 -4.67 -14.70
N GLU A 181 -9.72 -4.80 -14.31
CA GLU A 181 -8.61 -4.78 -15.25
C GLU A 181 -8.63 -5.96 -16.21
N ARG A 182 -9.08 -7.15 -15.77
CA ARG A 182 -9.22 -8.31 -16.63
C ARG A 182 -10.31 -8.08 -17.68
N ALA A 183 -11.50 -7.65 -17.25
CA ALA A 183 -12.61 -7.36 -18.15
C ALA A 183 -12.27 -6.27 -19.17
N MET A 184 -11.59 -5.21 -18.73
CA MET A 184 -11.13 -4.12 -19.60
C MET A 184 -10.13 -4.60 -20.66
N ARG A 185 -9.14 -5.44 -20.27
CA ARG A 185 -8.19 -6.00 -21.25
C ARG A 185 -8.85 -6.91 -22.24
N GLU A 186 -9.76 -7.75 -21.78
CA GLU A 186 -10.50 -8.68 -22.65
C GLU A 186 -11.42 -7.92 -23.61
N ARG A 187 -12.15 -6.91 -23.12
CA ARG A 187 -12.94 -6.02 -23.97
C ARG A 187 -12.08 -5.35 -25.06
N ALA A 188 -10.92 -4.80 -24.69
CA ALA A 188 -10.01 -4.17 -25.64
C ALA A 188 -9.46 -5.18 -26.67
N ARG A 189 -9.22 -6.43 -26.29
CA ARG A 189 -8.81 -7.50 -27.19
C ARG A 189 -9.90 -7.80 -28.22
N LEU A 190 -11.15 -8.04 -27.74
CA LEU A 190 -12.28 -8.35 -28.64
C LEU A 190 -12.61 -7.20 -29.59
N LEU A 191 -12.49 -5.96 -29.16
CA LEU A 191 -12.68 -4.78 -30.04
C LEU A 191 -11.66 -4.74 -31.16
N ARG A 192 -10.37 -5.02 -30.86
CA ARG A 192 -9.30 -5.05 -31.86
C ARG A 192 -9.44 -6.23 -32.85
N GLU A 193 -9.91 -7.37 -32.37
CA GLU A 193 -10.16 -8.54 -33.20
C GLU A 193 -11.42 -8.43 -34.06
N GLY A 194 -12.22 -7.37 -33.89
CA GLY A 194 -13.44 -7.15 -34.66
C GLY A 194 -14.54 -8.16 -34.37
N VAL A 195 -14.56 -8.73 -33.14
CA VAL A 195 -15.60 -9.69 -32.75
C VAL A 195 -16.97 -9.03 -32.79
N ALA A 196 -17.94 -9.67 -33.47
CA ALA A 196 -19.28 -9.15 -33.67
C ALA A 196 -20.28 -9.55 -32.58
N ASP A 197 -19.94 -10.47 -31.69
CA ASP A 197 -20.84 -10.96 -30.65
C ASP A 197 -21.05 -9.91 -29.55
N LEU A 198 -22.22 -9.26 -29.60
CA LEU A 198 -22.61 -8.21 -28.67
C LEU A 198 -22.84 -8.74 -27.24
N SER A 199 -23.13 -10.03 -27.07
CA SER A 199 -23.40 -10.61 -25.74
C SER A 199 -22.13 -10.64 -24.88
N TRP A 200 -20.96 -10.90 -25.47
CA TRP A 200 -19.69 -10.85 -24.78
C TRP A 200 -19.32 -9.46 -24.30
N PHE A 201 -19.52 -8.45 -25.15
CA PHE A 201 -19.29 -7.06 -24.75
C PHE A 201 -20.22 -6.67 -23.60
N LYS A 202 -21.50 -7.03 -23.65
CA LYS A 202 -22.45 -6.73 -22.58
C LYS A 202 -21.99 -7.31 -21.25
N ALA A 203 -21.59 -8.58 -21.21
CA ALA A 203 -21.10 -9.24 -20.00
C ALA A 203 -19.81 -8.59 -19.45
N LEU A 204 -18.85 -8.24 -20.32
CA LEU A 204 -17.61 -7.59 -19.91
C LEU A 204 -17.86 -6.16 -19.39
N GLU A 205 -18.74 -5.41 -20.06
CA GLU A 205 -19.10 -4.04 -19.67
C GLU A 205 -19.90 -4.01 -18.36
N GLU A 206 -20.71 -5.05 -18.08
CA GLU A 206 -21.37 -5.23 -16.80
C GLU A 206 -20.36 -5.45 -15.66
N ILE A 207 -19.40 -6.37 -15.85
CA ILE A 207 -18.32 -6.59 -14.90
C ILE A 207 -17.49 -5.30 -14.68
N MET A 208 -17.23 -4.55 -15.74
CA MET A 208 -16.49 -3.27 -15.66
C MET A 208 -17.29 -2.21 -14.92
N ALA A 209 -18.60 -2.09 -15.16
CA ALA A 209 -19.45 -1.10 -14.52
C ALA A 209 -19.59 -1.38 -13.02
N GLU A 210 -19.96 -2.59 -12.63
CA GLU A 210 -20.09 -3.00 -11.24
C GLU A 210 -18.79 -2.77 -10.46
N ASN A 211 -17.69 -3.38 -10.91
CA ASN A 211 -16.41 -3.27 -10.21
C ASN A 211 -15.81 -1.87 -10.29
N GLY A 212 -16.00 -1.16 -11.42
CA GLY A 212 -15.50 0.18 -11.63
C GLY A 212 -16.14 1.21 -10.71
N VAL A 213 -17.45 1.15 -10.53
CA VAL A 213 -18.18 2.01 -9.59
C VAL A 213 -17.78 1.70 -8.15
N ALA A 214 -17.67 0.43 -7.79
CA ALA A 214 -17.21 0.02 -6.46
C ALA A 214 -15.78 0.49 -6.16
N LEU A 215 -14.86 0.46 -7.16
CA LEU A 215 -13.51 1.00 -7.05
C LEU A 215 -13.51 2.52 -6.82
N ALA A 216 -14.29 3.25 -7.62
CA ALA A 216 -14.39 4.71 -7.50
C ALA A 216 -14.97 5.13 -6.14
N ALA A 217 -16.03 4.46 -5.68
CA ALA A 217 -16.64 4.71 -4.38
C ALA A 217 -15.65 4.47 -3.22
N ALA A 218 -14.91 3.35 -3.24
CA ALA A 218 -13.91 3.04 -2.23
C ALA A 218 -12.75 4.05 -2.22
N ARG A 219 -12.33 4.53 -3.40
CA ARG A 219 -11.30 5.58 -3.52
C ARG A 219 -11.79 6.92 -2.97
N LEU A 220 -13.02 7.35 -3.31
CA LEU A 220 -13.63 8.58 -2.79
C LEU A 220 -13.68 8.55 -1.26
N GLU A 221 -14.18 7.46 -0.67
CA GLU A 221 -14.25 7.31 0.78
C GLU A 221 -12.86 7.36 1.44
N ALA A 222 -11.90 6.64 0.89
CA ALA A 222 -10.53 6.62 1.41
C ALA A 222 -9.86 7.99 1.31
N VAL A 223 -10.01 8.69 0.17
CA VAL A 223 -9.44 10.02 -0.04
C VAL A 223 -10.06 11.04 0.93
N ALA A 224 -11.37 11.01 1.14
CA ALA A 224 -12.03 11.92 2.09
C ALA A 224 -11.49 11.73 3.52
N ARG A 225 -11.34 10.48 3.97
CA ARG A 225 -10.77 10.16 5.30
C ARG A 225 -9.30 10.56 5.42
N LEU A 226 -8.51 10.28 4.39
CA LEU A 226 -7.10 10.65 4.36
C LEU A 226 -6.93 12.17 4.34
N ALA A 227 -7.72 12.90 3.56
CA ALA A 227 -7.70 14.35 3.49
C ALA A 227 -7.96 14.98 4.87
N ALA A 228 -9.00 14.52 5.58
CA ALA A 228 -9.30 14.98 6.93
C ALA A 228 -8.14 14.71 7.90
N ALA A 229 -7.59 13.50 7.89
CA ALA A 229 -6.46 13.15 8.76
C ALA A 229 -5.16 13.91 8.43
N CYS A 230 -4.90 14.19 7.16
CA CYS A 230 -3.74 14.97 6.73
C CYS A 230 -3.88 16.46 7.07
N ALA A 231 -5.11 17.00 7.05
CA ALA A 231 -5.36 18.39 7.41
C ALA A 231 -5.14 18.66 8.91
N GLU A 232 -5.36 17.66 9.76
CA GLU A 232 -5.21 17.74 11.21
C GLU A 232 -3.88 17.17 11.71
N ALA A 233 -3.02 16.67 10.81
CA ALA A 233 -1.78 15.98 11.18
C ALA A 233 -0.84 16.89 12.00
N PRO A 234 -0.44 16.50 13.22
CA PRO A 234 0.49 17.27 14.02
C PRO A 234 1.93 17.08 13.55
N GLY A 235 2.77 18.08 13.80
CA GLY A 235 4.22 18.00 13.61
C GLY A 235 4.74 18.83 12.44
N PRO A 236 6.04 18.71 12.11
CA PRO A 236 6.72 19.54 11.13
C PRO A 236 6.50 19.09 9.68
N PHE A 237 5.76 18.00 9.46
CA PHE A 237 5.39 17.59 8.11
C PHE A 237 4.27 18.49 7.58
N PRO A 238 4.31 18.81 6.28
CA PRO A 238 3.29 19.66 5.68
C PRO A 238 1.92 18.96 5.71
N ARG A 239 0.87 19.74 5.93
CA ARG A 239 -0.50 19.28 5.81
C ARG A 239 -0.86 19.10 4.33
N ALA A 240 -1.38 17.94 3.97
CA ALA A 240 -1.78 17.62 2.61
C ALA A 240 -3.30 17.71 2.43
N GLY A 241 -3.74 18.47 1.44
CA GLY A 241 -5.08 18.37 0.89
C GLY A 241 -5.10 17.30 -0.20
N LEU A 242 -6.07 16.39 -0.16
CA LEU A 242 -6.20 15.30 -1.12
C LEU A 242 -7.57 15.36 -1.79
N THR A 243 -7.60 15.19 -3.11
CA THR A 243 -8.82 15.05 -3.89
C THR A 243 -8.61 13.96 -4.95
N ILE A 244 -9.70 13.39 -5.44
CA ILE A 244 -9.66 12.48 -6.58
C ILE A 244 -10.56 13.04 -7.68
N GLU A 245 -10.08 13.03 -8.90
CA GLU A 245 -10.80 13.46 -10.08
C GLU A 245 -10.96 12.29 -11.04
N GLY A 246 -12.17 12.12 -11.56
CA GLY A 246 -12.50 11.07 -12.54
C GLY A 246 -13.97 11.11 -12.92
N THR A 247 -14.28 10.57 -14.08
CA THR A 247 -15.65 10.58 -14.60
C THR A 247 -16.60 9.79 -13.71
N VAL A 248 -16.18 8.61 -13.26
CA VAL A 248 -17.02 7.75 -12.41
C VAL A 248 -17.16 8.35 -11.01
N GLU A 249 -16.09 8.95 -10.48
CA GLU A 249 -16.10 9.67 -9.22
C GLU A 249 -17.06 10.88 -9.26
N ASN A 250 -17.09 11.61 -10.36
CA ASN A 250 -18.02 12.74 -10.55
C ASN A 250 -19.46 12.28 -10.59
N TRP A 251 -19.77 11.16 -11.26
CA TRP A 251 -21.11 10.58 -11.24
C TRP A 251 -21.54 10.20 -9.83
N LEU A 252 -20.68 9.54 -9.07
CA LEU A 252 -20.95 9.18 -7.67
C LEU A 252 -21.17 10.40 -6.76
N GLY A 253 -20.60 11.55 -7.11
CA GLY A 253 -20.85 12.82 -6.42
C GLY A 253 -22.21 13.45 -6.72
N SER A 254 -22.88 13.04 -7.81
CA SER A 254 -24.11 13.68 -8.31
C SER A 254 -25.33 12.75 -8.38
N MET A 255 -25.14 11.43 -8.36
CA MET A 255 -26.22 10.47 -8.47
C MET A 255 -25.98 9.20 -7.61
N PRO A 256 -27.01 8.40 -7.32
CA PRO A 256 -26.87 7.13 -6.62
C PRO A 256 -25.97 6.15 -7.37
N ALA A 257 -25.29 5.25 -6.65
CA ALA A 257 -24.34 4.30 -7.21
C ALA A 257 -24.91 3.44 -8.35
N LEU A 258 -26.17 2.99 -8.23
CA LEU A 258 -26.82 2.22 -9.29
C LEU A 258 -26.98 3.05 -10.59
N ALA A 259 -27.36 4.32 -10.48
CA ALA A 259 -27.45 5.20 -11.64
C ALA A 259 -26.06 5.50 -12.26
N ALA A 260 -25.03 5.64 -11.43
CA ALA A 260 -23.66 5.78 -11.91
C ALA A 260 -23.16 4.51 -12.64
N GLU A 261 -23.59 3.32 -12.19
CA GLU A 261 -23.29 2.06 -12.87
C GLU A 261 -23.98 1.95 -14.24
N GLU A 262 -25.26 2.35 -14.32
CA GLU A 262 -25.98 2.41 -15.58
C GLU A 262 -25.35 3.42 -16.55
N ALA A 263 -24.98 4.61 -16.07
CA ALA A 263 -24.30 5.62 -16.86
C ALA A 263 -22.93 5.13 -17.36
N PHE A 264 -22.19 4.43 -16.52
CA PHE A 264 -20.89 3.89 -16.92
C PHE A 264 -21.04 2.78 -17.97
N ARG A 265 -22.02 1.89 -17.82
CA ARG A 265 -22.32 0.84 -18.79
C ARG A 265 -22.74 1.44 -20.15
N ALA A 266 -23.58 2.48 -20.15
CA ALA A 266 -23.96 3.21 -21.35
C ALA A 266 -22.73 3.86 -22.03
N ALA A 267 -21.87 4.54 -21.27
CA ALA A 267 -20.66 5.16 -21.80
C ALA A 267 -19.68 4.14 -22.41
N LEU A 268 -19.53 2.95 -21.81
CA LEU A 268 -18.72 1.87 -22.37
C LEU A 268 -19.30 1.35 -23.68
N HIS A 269 -20.62 1.20 -23.75
CA HIS A 269 -21.31 0.78 -24.98
C HIS A 269 -21.13 1.80 -26.11
N GLU A 270 -21.36 3.07 -25.84
CA GLU A 270 -21.26 4.17 -26.80
C GLU A 270 -19.84 4.38 -27.32
N SER A 271 -18.82 4.17 -26.43
CA SER A 271 -17.42 4.39 -26.76
C SER A 271 -16.77 3.24 -27.54
N ARG A 272 -17.44 2.11 -27.82
CA ARG A 272 -16.83 0.92 -28.47
C ARG A 272 -16.08 1.24 -29.76
N GLY A 273 -16.66 2.11 -30.62
CA GLY A 273 -16.01 2.53 -31.86
C GLY A 273 -14.69 3.28 -31.61
N LEU A 274 -14.75 4.28 -30.74
CA LEU A 274 -13.59 5.10 -30.36
C LEU A 274 -12.52 4.25 -29.64
N ASP A 275 -12.94 3.37 -28.75
CA ASP A 275 -12.04 2.48 -27.99
C ASP A 275 -11.34 1.47 -28.91
N ARG A 276 -12.04 0.96 -29.94
CA ARG A 276 -11.44 0.12 -30.98
C ARG A 276 -10.38 0.88 -31.77
N ASP A 277 -10.70 2.07 -32.23
CA ASP A 277 -9.84 2.84 -33.11
C ASP A 277 -8.61 3.39 -32.38
N SER A 278 -8.77 3.77 -31.08
CA SER A 278 -7.66 4.25 -30.23
C SER A 278 -6.89 3.14 -29.53
N GLY A 279 -7.43 1.94 -29.45
CA GLY A 279 -6.86 0.80 -28.71
C GLY A 279 -6.94 0.91 -27.19
N VAL A 280 -7.62 1.93 -26.66
CA VAL A 280 -7.71 2.18 -25.21
C VAL A 280 -9.14 2.56 -24.78
N THR A 281 -9.59 2.05 -23.65
CA THR A 281 -10.87 2.43 -23.04
C THR A 281 -10.80 3.88 -22.54
N GLN A 282 -11.75 4.71 -22.97
CA GLN A 282 -11.73 6.14 -22.69
C GLN A 282 -12.29 6.49 -21.32
N THR A 283 -13.28 5.76 -20.82
CA THR A 283 -14.00 6.08 -19.59
C THR A 283 -13.82 5.00 -18.54
N GLY A 284 -13.61 5.40 -17.28
CA GLY A 284 -13.57 4.49 -16.14
C GLY A 284 -12.54 4.88 -15.08
N PRO A 285 -12.52 4.18 -13.93
CA PRO A 285 -11.64 4.49 -12.79
C PRO A 285 -10.14 4.28 -13.09
N HIS A 286 -9.78 3.65 -14.18
CA HIS A 286 -8.39 3.58 -14.67
C HIS A 286 -7.90 4.92 -15.26
N ARG A 287 -8.78 5.91 -15.43
CA ARG A 287 -8.48 7.27 -15.89
C ARG A 287 -8.47 8.29 -14.75
N SER A 288 -8.96 7.93 -13.57
CA SER A 288 -9.01 8.83 -12.41
C SER A 288 -7.62 9.26 -11.96
N ASP A 289 -7.51 10.38 -11.29
CA ASP A 289 -6.27 10.90 -10.74
C ASP A 289 -6.40 11.33 -9.28
N LEU A 290 -5.40 10.97 -8.47
CA LEU A 290 -5.25 11.46 -7.10
C LEU A 290 -4.44 12.76 -7.13
N LEU A 291 -5.06 13.85 -6.75
CA LEU A 291 -4.42 15.15 -6.63
C LEU A 291 -4.04 15.43 -5.17
N ALA A 292 -2.87 16.01 -4.98
CA ALA A 292 -2.40 16.44 -3.68
C ALA A 292 -1.98 17.91 -3.73
N ARG A 293 -2.24 18.64 -2.63
CA ARG A 293 -1.92 20.06 -2.47
C ARG A 293 -1.27 20.29 -1.11
N HIS A 294 -0.29 21.15 -1.05
CA HIS A 294 0.29 21.63 0.20
C HIS A 294 -0.63 22.67 0.83
N LEU A 295 -1.31 22.34 1.95
CA LEU A 295 -2.31 23.24 2.54
C LEU A 295 -1.74 24.53 3.12
N GLY A 296 -0.45 24.56 3.49
CA GLY A 296 0.20 25.77 4.01
C GLY A 296 0.49 26.83 2.95
N THR A 297 0.90 26.40 1.75
CA THR A 297 1.21 27.31 0.60
C THR A 297 0.08 27.41 -0.40
N GLY A 298 -0.85 26.46 -0.39
CA GLY A 298 -1.90 26.33 -1.41
C GLY A 298 -1.42 25.75 -2.74
N GLU A 299 -0.15 25.39 -2.86
CA GLU A 299 0.45 24.90 -4.10
C GLU A 299 0.12 23.45 -4.39
N ALA A 300 -0.02 23.10 -5.67
CA ALA A 300 -0.16 21.72 -6.09
C ALA A 300 1.12 20.92 -5.75
N ALA A 301 1.00 19.73 -5.19
CA ALA A 301 2.17 18.92 -4.80
C ALA A 301 3.14 18.65 -5.94
N ALA A 302 2.66 18.57 -7.18
CA ALA A 302 3.50 18.38 -8.38
C ALA A 302 4.46 19.55 -8.64
N LEU A 303 4.14 20.75 -8.16
CA LEU A 303 4.92 21.97 -8.33
C LEU A 303 5.84 22.26 -7.13
N CYS A 304 5.62 21.60 -6.00
CA CYS A 304 6.48 21.71 -4.83
C CYS A 304 7.89 21.17 -5.11
N SER A 305 8.87 21.61 -4.34
CA SER A 305 10.23 21.06 -4.38
C SER A 305 10.24 19.55 -4.07
N THR A 306 11.29 18.85 -4.51
CA THR A 306 11.41 17.38 -4.26
C THR A 306 11.37 17.04 -2.76
N GLY A 307 11.98 17.88 -1.92
CA GLY A 307 11.95 17.72 -0.46
C GLY A 307 10.55 17.92 0.13
N GLU A 308 9.76 18.85 -0.38
CA GLU A 308 8.38 19.08 0.01
C GLU A 308 7.46 17.95 -0.49
N GLN A 309 7.63 17.49 -1.73
CA GLN A 309 6.89 16.33 -2.26
C GLN A 309 7.12 15.10 -1.38
N LYS A 310 8.37 14.82 -1.01
CA LYS A 310 8.71 13.72 -0.09
C LYS A 310 8.08 13.91 1.29
N ALA A 311 8.13 15.12 1.84
CA ALA A 311 7.53 15.43 3.13
C ALA A 311 6.00 15.27 3.10
N LEU A 312 5.31 15.70 2.05
CA LEU A 312 3.89 15.47 1.82
C LEU A 312 3.57 13.98 1.74
N LEU A 313 4.36 13.22 1.00
CA LEU A 313 4.18 11.77 0.85
C LEU A 313 4.33 11.04 2.19
N ILE A 314 5.34 11.40 2.99
CA ILE A 314 5.54 10.88 4.34
C ILE A 314 4.32 11.23 5.22
N ALA A 315 3.85 12.48 5.18
CA ALA A 315 2.67 12.92 5.94
C ALA A 315 1.43 12.07 5.60
N ILE A 316 1.18 11.80 4.32
CA ILE A 316 0.05 10.98 3.85
C ILE A 316 0.18 9.54 4.36
N VAL A 317 1.37 8.93 4.29
CA VAL A 317 1.58 7.54 4.75
C VAL A 317 1.46 7.44 6.27
N LEU A 318 1.94 8.43 7.03
CA LEU A 318 1.76 8.48 8.49
C LEU A 318 0.28 8.66 8.87
N ALA A 319 -0.46 9.53 8.16
CA ALA A 319 -1.91 9.71 8.36
C ALA A 319 -2.67 8.41 8.05
N TYR A 320 -2.34 7.76 6.92
CA TYR A 320 -2.89 6.45 6.57
C TYR A 320 -2.65 5.41 7.66
N ALA A 321 -1.42 5.30 8.16
CA ALA A 321 -1.07 4.31 9.16
C ALA A 321 -1.82 4.52 10.49
N ARG A 322 -2.00 5.79 10.91
CA ARG A 322 -2.82 6.15 12.07
C ARG A 322 -4.29 5.78 11.88
N LEU A 323 -4.88 6.14 10.73
CA LEU A 323 -6.27 5.81 10.42
C LEU A 323 -6.49 4.30 10.40
N LEU A 324 -5.57 3.56 9.81
CA LEU A 324 -5.67 2.10 9.74
C LEU A 324 -5.55 1.46 11.12
N ALA A 325 -4.64 1.97 11.97
CA ALA A 325 -4.51 1.53 13.35
C ALA A 325 -5.80 1.74 14.14
N LEU A 326 -6.44 2.90 13.97
CA LEU A 326 -7.74 3.19 14.62
C LEU A 326 -8.85 2.26 14.11
N ARG A 327 -8.87 1.95 12.83
CA ARG A 327 -9.93 1.13 12.21
C ARG A 327 -9.77 -0.37 12.46
N ARG A 328 -8.54 -0.88 12.38
CA ARG A 328 -8.23 -2.31 12.48
C ARG A 328 -7.73 -2.74 13.87
N GLY A 329 -7.51 -1.76 14.77
CA GLY A 329 -6.89 -2.02 16.07
C GLY A 329 -5.38 -2.31 16.00
N CYS A 330 -4.79 -2.29 14.82
CA CYS A 330 -3.35 -2.48 14.60
C CYS A 330 -2.86 -1.64 13.42
N ALA A 331 -1.65 -1.09 13.55
CA ALA A 331 -1.00 -0.35 12.48
C ALA A 331 -0.48 -1.30 11.38
N PRO A 332 -0.34 -0.82 10.11
CA PRO A 332 0.28 -1.60 9.06
C PRO A 332 1.77 -1.81 9.31
N VAL A 333 2.36 -2.85 8.75
CA VAL A 333 3.82 -2.95 8.62
C VAL A 333 4.28 -1.90 7.61
N LEU A 334 5.24 -1.05 8.01
CA LEU A 334 5.80 0.01 7.19
C LEU A 334 7.16 -0.37 6.63
N LEU A 335 7.34 -0.27 5.31
CA LEU A 335 8.60 -0.51 4.62
C LEU A 335 9.10 0.83 4.07
N LEU A 336 10.20 1.34 4.62
CA LEU A 336 10.69 2.69 4.37
C LEU A 336 12.11 2.62 3.77
N ASP A 337 12.18 2.68 2.44
CA ASP A 337 13.44 2.61 1.70
C ASP A 337 14.01 4.01 1.52
N GLU A 338 15.24 4.24 2.02
CA GLU A 338 15.95 5.52 1.95
C GLU A 338 15.11 6.73 2.40
N VAL A 339 14.19 6.51 3.36
CA VAL A 339 13.23 7.54 3.78
C VAL A 339 13.92 8.74 4.44
N THR A 340 15.07 8.52 5.10
CA THR A 340 15.85 9.57 5.77
C THR A 340 16.68 10.42 4.81
N ALA A 341 16.88 9.96 3.58
CA ALA A 341 17.60 10.73 2.56
C ALA A 341 16.87 12.04 2.25
N HIS A 342 17.61 13.13 2.19
CA HIS A 342 17.10 14.48 1.91
C HIS A 342 16.15 15.07 2.96
N LEU A 343 16.01 14.45 4.15
CA LEU A 343 15.34 15.05 5.30
C LEU A 343 16.35 15.82 6.14
N ASP A 344 16.00 17.05 6.53
CA ASP A 344 16.72 17.77 7.57
C ASP A 344 16.62 17.05 8.93
N ALA A 345 17.44 17.45 9.90
CA ALA A 345 17.50 16.82 11.21
C ALA A 345 16.14 16.90 11.96
N ALA A 346 15.43 18.02 11.84
CA ALA A 346 14.15 18.21 12.52
C ALA A 346 13.06 17.29 11.97
N ARG A 347 12.93 17.19 10.64
CA ARG A 347 11.98 16.29 9.97
C ARG A 347 12.33 14.82 10.22
N ARG A 348 13.61 14.47 10.26
CA ARG A 348 14.06 13.11 10.55
C ARG A 348 13.70 12.71 11.98
N SER A 349 13.99 13.55 12.96
CA SER A 349 13.60 13.33 14.37
C SER A 349 12.09 13.17 14.51
N ALA A 350 11.32 14.05 13.88
CA ALA A 350 9.85 13.97 13.89
C ALA A 350 9.30 12.70 13.23
N LEU A 351 9.94 12.22 12.15
CA LEU A 351 9.61 10.94 11.54
C LEU A 351 9.77 9.81 12.56
N PHE A 352 10.93 9.71 13.21
CA PHE A 352 11.19 8.66 14.18
C PHE A 352 10.23 8.73 15.39
N GLN A 353 9.94 9.93 15.88
CA GLN A 353 8.95 10.13 16.94
C GLN A 353 7.55 9.66 16.51
N ALA A 354 7.13 10.00 15.27
CA ALA A 354 5.84 9.59 14.74
C ALA A 354 5.75 8.07 14.56
N LEU A 355 6.81 7.42 14.07
CA LEU A 355 6.87 5.95 13.92
C LEU A 355 6.82 5.24 15.28
N ARG A 356 7.52 5.76 16.29
CA ARG A 356 7.44 5.25 17.68
C ARG A 356 6.05 5.39 18.26
N ALA A 357 5.45 6.57 18.14
CA ALA A 357 4.11 6.85 18.65
C ALA A 357 3.02 5.99 17.96
N LEU A 358 3.23 5.61 16.71
CA LEU A 358 2.35 4.74 15.96
C LEU A 358 2.35 3.29 16.49
N GLY A 359 3.46 2.83 17.10
CA GLY A 359 3.61 1.45 17.56
C GLY A 359 3.62 0.41 16.43
N ALA A 360 3.81 0.83 15.17
CA ALA A 360 3.89 -0.06 14.02
C ALA A 360 5.26 -0.75 13.93
N GLN A 361 5.30 -1.94 13.33
CA GLN A 361 6.58 -2.46 12.88
C GLN A 361 7.04 -1.68 11.63
N CYS A 362 8.24 -1.11 11.72
CA CYS A 362 8.81 -0.29 10.66
C CYS A 362 10.16 -0.85 10.22
N TRP A 363 10.27 -1.21 8.95
CA TRP A 363 11.52 -1.65 8.32
C TRP A 363 12.13 -0.46 7.59
N LEU A 364 13.26 0.02 8.07
CA LEU A 364 13.97 1.21 7.60
C LEU A 364 15.25 0.77 6.89
N ALA A 365 15.41 1.11 5.62
CA ALA A 365 16.65 0.88 4.90
C ALA A 365 17.39 2.19 4.65
N GLY A 366 18.72 2.17 4.80
CA GLY A 366 19.58 3.32 4.53
C GLY A 366 21.02 2.93 4.31
N THR A 367 21.79 3.82 3.69
CA THR A 367 23.21 3.59 3.41
C THR A 367 24.09 3.83 4.62
N ASP A 368 23.71 4.75 5.49
CA ASP A 368 24.49 5.17 6.66
C ASP A 368 23.70 4.92 7.96
N ALA A 369 24.25 4.06 8.82
CA ALA A 369 23.69 3.78 10.13
C ALA A 369 23.65 5.01 11.05
N ALA A 370 24.52 6.01 10.83
CA ALA A 370 24.55 7.25 11.61
C ALA A 370 23.26 8.06 11.47
N LEU A 371 22.56 7.97 10.33
CA LEU A 371 21.27 8.62 10.12
C LEU A 371 20.17 8.10 11.06
N PHE A 372 20.36 6.92 11.64
CA PHE A 372 19.44 6.25 12.56
C PHE A 372 19.91 6.28 14.02
N ALA A 373 20.99 7.02 14.34
CA ALA A 373 21.57 7.05 15.68
C ALA A 373 20.55 7.45 16.78
N GLU A 374 19.59 8.32 16.46
CA GLU A 374 18.53 8.78 17.37
C GLU A 374 17.62 7.64 17.87
N ILE A 375 17.48 6.56 17.09
CA ILE A 375 16.64 5.41 17.43
C ILE A 375 17.43 4.18 17.87
N LYS A 376 18.74 4.31 18.10
CA LYS A 376 19.62 3.18 18.44
C LYS A 376 19.16 2.37 19.67
N GLY A 377 18.52 3.00 20.65
CA GLY A 377 17.95 2.31 21.82
C GLY A 377 16.53 1.76 21.64
N HIS A 378 15.93 1.93 20.45
CA HIS A 378 14.53 1.61 20.17
C HIS A 378 14.34 0.83 18.88
N ALA A 379 15.41 0.43 18.21
CA ALA A 379 15.39 -0.31 16.96
C ALA A 379 16.42 -1.43 16.98
N GLN A 380 16.14 -2.50 16.25
CA GLN A 380 17.09 -3.55 15.97
C GLN A 380 17.86 -3.19 14.70
N PHE A 381 19.18 -3.29 14.75
CA PHE A 381 20.05 -2.93 13.64
C PHE A 381 20.64 -4.17 13.00
N PHE A 382 20.61 -4.21 11.68
CA PHE A 382 21.24 -5.24 10.87
C PHE A 382 22.13 -4.59 9.81
N ALA A 383 23.37 -5.05 9.75
CA ALA A 383 24.27 -4.75 8.66
C ALA A 383 23.94 -5.66 7.48
N VAL A 384 23.83 -5.07 6.29
CA VAL A 384 23.57 -5.78 5.04
C VAL A 384 24.77 -5.61 4.12
N ALA A 385 25.42 -6.72 3.77
CA ALA A 385 26.57 -6.76 2.85
C ALA A 385 26.45 -8.01 1.97
N ASP A 386 26.60 -7.87 0.66
CA ASP A 386 26.59 -8.96 -0.32
C ASP A 386 25.43 -9.97 -0.14
N ALA A 387 24.24 -9.45 0.08
CA ALA A 387 23.03 -10.24 0.40
C ALA A 387 23.18 -11.14 1.64
N ALA A 388 24.05 -10.77 2.58
CA ALA A 388 24.16 -11.37 3.91
C ALA A 388 23.68 -10.37 4.97
N LEU A 389 23.15 -10.89 6.06
CA LEU A 389 22.59 -10.14 7.19
C LEU A 389 23.33 -10.50 8.46
N SER A 390 23.78 -9.52 9.22
CA SER A 390 24.36 -9.69 10.55
C SER A 390 23.78 -8.66 11.52
N PRO A 391 23.52 -9.01 12.79
CA PRO A 391 23.21 -8.02 13.82
C PRO A 391 24.32 -6.97 13.91
N ALA A 392 23.95 -5.69 14.12
CA ALA A 392 24.90 -4.56 14.15
C ALA A 392 24.79 -3.74 15.45
#